data_f059893ff4f221c026d5f796b2475ab3
#
_entry.id   f059893ff4f221c026d5f796b2475ab3
#
_cell.length_a   1.000
_cell.length_b   1.000
_cell.length_c   1.000
_cell.angle_alpha   90.00
_cell.angle_beta   90.00
_cell.angle_gamma   90.00
#
_symmetry.space_group_name_H-M   'P 1'
#
loop_
_entity.id
_entity.type
_entity.pdbx_description
1 polymer ?
#
loop_
_entity_poly.entity_id
_entity_poly.type
_entity_poly.pdbx_seq_one_letter_code
_entity_poly.pdbx_strand_id
1 'polypeptide(L)'
;MSRVEDVSEVRRWWAENPMTYGEVHGQTEYADAAHELGTREFFDRLDQEFYSWNAPLHDARPFGRLFPYDEYARGGRVLEVGCGLGTMAMNWARAGASVTAVDLNPTSIEMTRRRFALHDLAGDIRLEDARTLPFEDSAFDYCYSWGVLHHSPDLEHSLKELMRVLRPGGGFGVMLYNRRSILYRYNIEYLQGFLHYENQFLGALELASRYGDGDAQEGNPHTWPITEDEADALMRPYSRNVSVRCLGTELDQIFRQMMPFVGRVVPRFVRKSWARRYGWSLWISGNKTEVD
;
A
#
# COMPACT_ATOMS: atom_id res chain seq x y z
N MET A 1 -22.91 0.18 16.06
CA MET A 1 -21.94 0.13 17.16
C MET A 1 -20.61 -0.24 16.52
N SER A 2 -19.69 0.71 16.39
CA SER A 2 -18.36 0.45 15.86
C SER A 2 -17.62 -0.44 16.85
N ARG A 3 -17.26 -1.66 16.44
CA ARG A 3 -16.18 -2.37 17.11
C ARG A 3 -14.96 -1.45 17.01
N VAL A 4 -14.47 -0.96 18.12
CA VAL A 4 -13.10 -0.48 18.22
C VAL A 4 -12.26 -1.74 18.09
N GLU A 5 -11.89 -2.09 16.88
CA GLU A 5 -11.10 -3.25 16.61
C GLU A 5 -9.72 -3.03 17.21
N ASP A 6 -9.30 -3.99 17.97
CA ASP A 6 -8.05 -3.92 18.71
C ASP A 6 -6.87 -4.00 17.73
N VAL A 7 -6.09 -2.94 17.64
CA VAL A 7 -4.84 -2.90 16.86
C VAL A 7 -3.91 -4.07 17.15
N SER A 8 -4.05 -4.70 18.32
CA SER A 8 -3.25 -5.87 18.68
C SER A 8 -3.47 -7.05 17.70
N GLU A 9 -4.68 -7.23 17.16
CA GLU A 9 -4.98 -8.27 16.17
C GLU A 9 -4.33 -7.94 14.82
N VAL A 10 -4.43 -6.70 14.35
CA VAL A 10 -3.79 -6.23 13.11
C VAL A 10 -2.26 -6.37 13.23
N ARG A 11 -1.69 -5.92 14.36
CA ARG A 11 -0.25 -6.04 14.62
C ARG A 11 0.21 -7.50 14.63
N ARG A 12 -0.51 -8.38 15.32
CA ARG A 12 -0.18 -9.80 15.41
C ARG A 12 -0.22 -10.46 14.03
N TRP A 13 -1.29 -10.23 13.28
CA TRP A 13 -1.47 -10.81 11.95
C TRP A 13 -0.34 -10.41 11.01
N TRP A 14 -0.01 -9.12 10.93
CA TRP A 14 1.09 -8.64 10.09
C TRP A 14 2.47 -9.07 10.58
N ALA A 15 2.66 -9.30 11.88
CA ALA A 15 3.90 -9.84 12.41
C ALA A 15 4.13 -11.30 11.99
N GLU A 16 3.04 -12.06 11.90
CA GLU A 16 3.04 -13.46 11.47
C GLU A 16 3.03 -13.60 9.93
N ASN A 17 2.52 -12.59 9.21
CA ASN A 17 2.38 -12.58 7.76
C ASN A 17 3.06 -11.34 7.14
N PRO A 18 4.38 -11.20 7.22
CA PRO A 18 5.09 -10.08 6.60
C PRO A 18 4.93 -10.14 5.08
N MET A 19 4.77 -8.95 4.45
CA MET A 19 4.51 -8.84 3.01
C MET A 19 5.75 -9.26 2.20
N THR A 20 5.84 -10.52 1.85
CA THR A 20 6.95 -11.11 1.09
C THR A 20 6.65 -11.29 -0.40
N TYR A 21 5.49 -10.84 -0.88
CA TYR A 21 4.98 -10.94 -2.26
C TYR A 21 4.91 -12.36 -2.86
N GLY A 22 5.60 -13.35 -2.29
CA GLY A 22 5.55 -14.76 -2.70
C GLY A 22 4.41 -15.52 -2.04
N GLU A 23 4.11 -15.20 -0.79
CA GLU A 23 3.02 -15.85 -0.03
C GLU A 23 1.63 -15.43 -0.52
N VAL A 24 1.47 -14.17 -0.96
CA VAL A 24 0.20 -13.63 -1.49
C VAL A 24 -0.33 -14.41 -2.70
N HIS A 25 0.50 -15.20 -3.36
CA HIS A 25 0.12 -15.95 -4.57
C HIS A 25 0.24 -17.47 -4.41
N GLY A 26 0.30 -17.98 -3.17
CA GLY A 26 0.48 -19.41 -2.94
C GLY A 26 1.82 -19.94 -3.47
N GLN A 27 2.75 -19.05 -3.79
CA GLN A 27 4.10 -19.41 -4.16
C GLN A 27 4.94 -19.51 -2.89
N THR A 28 4.99 -20.68 -2.30
CA THR A 28 5.87 -21.06 -1.19
C THR A 28 7.36 -21.04 -1.57
N GLU A 29 7.73 -20.49 -2.74
CA GLU A 29 9.10 -20.40 -3.21
C GLU A 29 10.01 -19.56 -2.30
N TYR A 30 9.43 -18.71 -1.44
CA TYR A 30 10.20 -18.02 -0.39
C TYR A 30 10.39 -18.86 0.88
N ALA A 31 9.60 -19.88 1.08
CA ALA A 31 9.79 -20.87 2.15
C ALA A 31 10.89 -21.87 1.81
N ASP A 32 11.22 -22.05 0.52
CA ASP A 32 12.43 -22.73 0.13
C ASP A 32 13.59 -21.78 0.35
N ALA A 33 14.22 -21.94 1.46
CA ALA A 33 15.41 -21.34 2.06
C ALA A 33 16.61 -21.00 1.15
N ALA A 34 16.39 -20.64 -0.12
CA ALA A 34 17.43 -20.17 -1.02
C ALA A 34 18.01 -18.83 -0.56
N HIS A 35 17.21 -18.00 0.15
CA HIS A 35 17.67 -16.70 0.62
C HIS A 35 17.22 -16.48 2.07
N GLU A 36 18.17 -16.41 2.96
CA GLU A 36 17.94 -16.07 4.37
C GLU A 36 17.33 -14.66 4.48
N LEU A 37 16.25 -14.57 5.27
CA LEU A 37 15.53 -13.32 5.52
C LEU A 37 16.49 -12.19 5.93
N GLY A 38 16.41 -11.06 5.24
CA GLY A 38 17.22 -9.88 5.51
C GLY A 38 18.63 -9.93 4.93
N THR A 39 18.96 -10.89 4.06
CA THR A 39 20.16 -10.84 3.23
C THR A 39 20.00 -9.90 2.04
N ARG A 40 21.10 -9.50 1.40
CA ARG A 40 21.04 -8.69 0.17
C ARG A 40 20.27 -9.42 -0.93
N GLU A 41 20.54 -10.69 -1.12
CA GLU A 41 19.90 -11.55 -2.11
C GLU A 41 18.39 -11.65 -1.89
N PHE A 42 17.96 -11.75 -0.64
CA PHE A 42 16.54 -11.71 -0.28
C PHE A 42 15.90 -10.38 -0.71
N PHE A 43 16.51 -9.24 -0.37
CA PHE A 43 15.95 -7.94 -0.74
C PHE A 43 16.00 -7.69 -2.25
N ASP A 44 17.05 -8.11 -2.95
CA ASP A 44 17.17 -7.96 -4.40
C ASP A 44 16.05 -8.74 -5.12
N ARG A 45 15.73 -9.95 -4.66
CA ARG A 45 14.64 -10.75 -5.21
C ARG A 45 13.28 -10.13 -4.93
N LEU A 46 13.04 -9.71 -3.68
CA LEU A 46 11.82 -9.01 -3.29
C LEU A 46 11.59 -7.76 -4.17
N ASP A 47 12.64 -6.95 -4.36
CA ASP A 47 12.58 -5.73 -5.17
C ASP A 47 12.31 -6.06 -6.64
N GLN A 48 12.91 -7.12 -7.18
CA GLN A 48 12.67 -7.56 -8.55
C GLN A 48 11.20 -7.90 -8.78
N GLU A 49 10.56 -8.64 -7.88
CA GLU A 49 9.14 -8.97 -7.96
C GLU A 49 8.28 -7.72 -7.84
N PHE A 50 8.49 -6.93 -6.79
CA PHE A 50 7.73 -5.73 -6.52
C PHE A 50 7.81 -4.70 -7.65
N TYR A 51 9.01 -4.48 -8.20
CA TYR A 51 9.19 -3.56 -9.33
C TYR A 51 8.61 -4.13 -10.63
N SER A 52 8.69 -5.44 -10.84
CA SER A 52 8.11 -6.05 -12.04
C SER A 52 6.59 -5.85 -12.11
N TRP A 53 5.92 -5.99 -10.98
CA TRP A 53 4.47 -5.76 -10.90
C TRP A 53 4.10 -4.30 -11.10
N ASN A 54 4.90 -3.42 -10.58
CA ASN A 54 4.69 -1.98 -10.61
C ASN A 54 5.40 -1.28 -11.80
N ALA A 55 5.94 -2.04 -12.75
CA ALA A 55 6.70 -1.51 -13.88
C ALA A 55 6.01 -0.35 -14.64
N PRO A 56 4.68 -0.33 -14.84
CA PRO A 56 4.00 0.80 -15.45
C PRO A 56 4.09 2.12 -14.68
N LEU A 57 4.44 2.07 -13.39
CA LEU A 57 4.56 3.25 -12.52
C LEU A 57 5.98 3.83 -12.49
N HIS A 58 6.93 3.15 -13.13
CA HIS A 58 8.33 3.59 -13.19
C HIS A 58 8.58 4.53 -14.38
N ASP A 59 9.52 5.43 -14.21
CA ASP A 59 10.20 6.16 -15.27
C ASP A 59 11.70 5.80 -15.26
N ALA A 60 12.60 6.77 -15.15
CA ALA A 60 14.02 6.52 -14.91
C ALA A 60 14.30 6.01 -13.47
N ARG A 61 13.35 6.16 -12.56
CA ARG A 61 13.41 5.73 -11.16
C ARG A 61 12.17 4.87 -10.81
N PRO A 62 12.29 3.95 -9.82
CA PRO A 62 11.15 3.23 -9.30
C PRO A 62 10.06 4.20 -8.84
N PHE A 63 8.82 3.99 -9.28
CA PHE A 63 7.65 4.83 -8.97
C PHE A 63 7.79 6.32 -9.34
N GLY A 64 8.72 6.71 -10.21
CA GLY A 64 8.97 8.11 -10.56
C GLY A 64 7.80 8.81 -11.27
N ARG A 65 6.79 8.06 -11.76
CA ARG A 65 5.55 8.63 -12.27
C ARG A 65 4.53 9.00 -11.20
N LEU A 66 4.77 8.59 -9.96
CA LEU A 66 3.91 8.87 -8.81
C LEU A 66 4.60 9.78 -7.79
N PHE A 67 5.88 9.50 -7.51
CA PHE A 67 6.63 10.19 -6.48
C PHE A 67 7.43 11.36 -7.03
N PRO A 68 7.26 12.56 -6.47
CA PRO A 68 7.98 13.76 -6.89
C PRO A 68 9.38 13.81 -6.25
N TYR A 69 10.24 12.82 -6.53
CA TYR A 69 11.56 12.72 -5.92
C TYR A 69 12.40 13.99 -6.05
N ASP A 70 12.38 14.65 -7.23
CA ASP A 70 13.21 15.83 -7.48
C ASP A 70 12.83 17.03 -6.61
N GLU A 71 11.57 17.09 -6.19
CA GLU A 71 11.05 18.16 -5.35
C GLU A 71 11.60 18.07 -3.92
N TYR A 72 11.82 16.83 -3.42
CA TYR A 72 12.23 16.57 -2.04
C TYR A 72 13.64 15.95 -1.92
N ALA A 73 14.34 15.73 -3.02
CA ALA A 73 15.63 15.02 -3.06
C ALA A 73 16.79 15.73 -2.34
N ARG A 74 16.65 17.00 -1.97
CA ARG A 74 17.73 17.78 -1.34
C ARG A 74 17.50 17.94 0.16
N GLY A 75 17.36 16.83 0.86
CA GLY A 75 17.14 16.84 2.31
C GLY A 75 15.71 17.16 2.73
N GLY A 76 14.75 17.10 1.81
CA GLY A 76 13.31 17.17 2.15
C GLY A 76 12.94 16.05 3.12
N ARG A 77 12.17 16.41 4.15
CA ARG A 77 11.75 15.49 5.21
C ARG A 77 10.56 14.66 4.69
N VAL A 78 10.80 13.38 4.45
CA VAL A 78 9.80 12.46 3.88
C VAL A 78 9.40 11.42 4.92
N LEU A 79 8.10 11.28 5.15
CA LEU A 79 7.53 10.24 6.00
C LEU A 79 6.87 9.14 5.16
N GLU A 80 7.28 7.90 5.37
CA GLU A 80 6.54 6.71 4.93
C GLU A 80 5.77 6.10 6.10
N VAL A 81 4.45 5.92 5.92
CA VAL A 81 3.61 5.23 6.90
C VAL A 81 3.26 3.83 6.37
N GLY A 82 3.77 2.81 7.07
CA GLY A 82 3.70 1.41 6.65
C GLY A 82 4.83 1.06 5.69
N CYS A 83 6.07 1.11 6.17
CA CYS A 83 7.25 0.91 5.31
C CYS A 83 7.47 -0.55 4.89
N GLY A 84 6.81 -1.52 5.52
CA GLY A 84 7.01 -2.93 5.26
C GLY A 84 8.50 -3.29 5.31
N LEU A 85 9.01 -3.86 4.24
CA LEU A 85 10.42 -4.27 4.14
C LEU A 85 11.34 -3.16 3.56
N GLY A 86 10.88 -1.91 3.52
CA GLY A 86 11.68 -0.71 3.26
C GLY A 86 12.03 -0.43 1.79
N THR A 87 11.38 -1.08 0.83
CA THR A 87 11.67 -0.90 -0.61
C THR A 87 11.48 0.55 -1.06
N MET A 88 10.37 1.17 -0.69
CA MET A 88 10.07 2.54 -1.12
C MET A 88 10.85 3.58 -0.31
N ALA A 89 10.97 3.40 1.01
CA ALA A 89 11.81 4.23 1.87
C ALA A 89 13.26 4.32 1.35
N MET A 90 13.81 3.17 0.94
CA MET A 90 15.15 3.11 0.34
C MET A 90 15.26 3.96 -0.93
N ASN A 91 14.23 3.98 -1.79
CA ASN A 91 14.26 4.78 -3.01
C ASN A 91 14.28 6.28 -2.71
N TRP A 92 13.54 6.72 -1.69
CA TRP A 92 13.58 8.11 -1.23
C TRP A 92 14.93 8.49 -0.63
N ALA A 93 15.51 7.62 0.20
CA ALA A 93 16.84 7.83 0.76
C ALA A 93 17.92 7.91 -0.35
N ARG A 94 17.85 7.02 -1.36
CA ARG A 94 18.73 7.07 -2.55
C ARG A 94 18.54 8.33 -3.39
N ALA A 95 17.35 8.91 -3.40
CA ALA A 95 17.09 10.19 -4.04
C ALA A 95 17.64 11.39 -3.24
N GLY A 96 18.10 11.20 -2.01
CA GLY A 96 18.70 12.24 -1.17
C GLY A 96 17.71 12.90 -0.20
N ALA A 97 16.53 12.32 0.02
CA ALA A 97 15.59 12.78 1.04
C ALA A 97 16.05 12.39 2.46
N SER A 98 15.65 13.17 3.46
CA SER A 98 15.71 12.79 4.87
C SER A 98 14.49 11.92 5.19
N VAL A 99 14.70 10.61 5.27
CA VAL A 99 13.60 9.63 5.38
C VAL A 99 13.33 9.28 6.83
N THR A 100 12.06 9.39 7.21
CA THR A 100 11.48 8.72 8.38
C THR A 100 10.51 7.65 7.87
N ALA A 101 10.62 6.43 8.36
CA ALA A 101 9.76 5.33 7.96
C ALA A 101 9.19 4.64 9.21
N VAL A 102 7.87 4.45 9.22
CA VAL A 102 7.18 3.83 10.35
C VAL A 102 6.38 2.62 9.91
N ASP A 103 6.26 1.64 10.80
CA ASP A 103 5.41 0.48 10.61
C ASP A 103 4.91 -0.03 11.96
N LEU A 104 3.76 -0.68 11.95
CA LEU A 104 3.17 -1.33 13.13
C LEU A 104 3.85 -2.67 13.44
N ASN A 105 4.49 -3.28 12.45
CA ASN A 105 5.10 -4.60 12.50
C ASN A 105 6.58 -4.52 12.91
N PRO A 106 7.00 -5.10 14.05
CA PRO A 106 8.40 -5.08 14.48
C PRO A 106 9.34 -5.80 13.51
N THR A 107 8.88 -6.87 12.83
CA THR A 107 9.69 -7.55 11.80
C THR A 107 9.96 -6.64 10.61
N SER A 108 8.98 -5.88 10.15
CA SER A 108 9.14 -4.86 9.10
C SER A 108 10.19 -3.83 9.47
N ILE A 109 10.15 -3.35 10.71
CA ILE A 109 11.12 -2.36 11.22
C ILE A 109 12.54 -2.93 11.26
N GLU A 110 12.71 -4.14 11.76
CA GLU A 110 14.01 -4.81 11.80
C GLU A 110 14.58 -4.99 10.38
N MET A 111 13.77 -5.52 9.46
CA MET A 111 14.18 -5.75 8.07
C MET A 111 14.48 -4.45 7.34
N THR A 112 13.70 -3.39 7.55
CA THR A 112 13.96 -2.08 6.96
C THR A 112 15.28 -1.49 7.48
N ARG A 113 15.56 -1.57 8.78
CA ARG A 113 16.85 -1.15 9.36
C ARG A 113 18.01 -1.94 8.77
N ARG A 114 17.86 -3.27 8.65
CA ARG A 114 18.88 -4.15 8.04
C ARG A 114 19.12 -3.79 6.57
N ARG A 115 18.05 -3.53 5.80
CA ARG A 115 18.15 -3.07 4.41
C ARG A 115 18.92 -1.76 4.30
N PHE A 116 18.59 -0.77 5.12
CA PHE A 116 19.29 0.51 5.14
C PHE A 116 20.79 0.35 5.46
N ALA A 117 21.13 -0.46 6.46
CA ALA A 117 22.51 -0.78 6.80
C ALA A 117 23.26 -1.48 5.66
N LEU A 118 22.65 -2.44 4.96
CA LEU A 118 23.24 -3.15 3.83
C LEU A 118 23.54 -2.23 2.63
N HIS A 119 22.86 -1.10 2.53
CA HIS A 119 23.02 -0.14 1.43
C HIS A 119 23.68 1.17 1.88
N ASP A 120 24.26 1.22 3.09
CA ASP A 120 24.91 2.42 3.65
C ASP A 120 24.01 3.67 3.60
N LEU A 121 22.71 3.49 3.86
CA LEU A 121 21.71 4.56 3.85
C LEU A 121 21.36 4.99 5.27
N ALA A 122 21.13 6.29 5.44
CA ALA A 122 20.59 6.84 6.68
C ALA A 122 19.06 6.97 6.60
N GLY A 123 18.38 6.70 7.71
CA GLY A 123 16.94 6.88 7.86
C GLY A 123 16.53 6.68 9.32
N ASP A 124 15.43 7.33 9.71
CA ASP A 124 14.83 7.18 11.03
C ASP A 124 13.70 6.14 10.93
N ILE A 125 13.97 4.91 11.38
CA ILE A 125 13.06 3.75 11.21
C ILE A 125 12.47 3.41 12.58
N ARG A 126 11.14 3.58 12.74
CA ARG A 126 10.46 3.47 14.03
C ARG A 126 9.25 2.54 13.99
N LEU A 127 9.01 1.85 15.12
CA LEU A 127 7.81 1.05 15.36
C LEU A 127 6.71 1.98 15.89
N GLU A 128 5.74 2.34 15.02
CA GLU A 128 4.70 3.31 15.37
C GLU A 128 3.34 2.91 14.79
N ASP A 129 2.28 3.41 15.41
CA ASP A 129 0.91 3.28 14.93
C ASP A 129 0.50 4.51 14.09
N ALA A 130 0.01 4.27 12.88
CA ALA A 130 -0.45 5.32 11.97
C ALA A 130 -1.55 6.23 12.57
N ARG A 131 -2.28 5.75 13.58
CA ARG A 131 -3.34 6.50 14.26
C ARG A 131 -2.82 7.45 15.34
N THR A 132 -1.56 7.30 15.76
CA THR A 132 -0.96 8.11 16.84
C THR A 132 0.51 8.33 16.55
N LEU A 133 0.80 9.11 15.51
CA LEU A 133 2.17 9.40 15.10
C LEU A 133 2.88 10.31 16.10
N PRO A 134 4.03 9.90 16.68
CA PRO A 134 4.72 10.65 17.72
C PRO A 134 5.58 11.80 17.16
N PHE A 135 5.05 12.49 16.16
CA PHE A 135 5.70 13.62 15.53
C PHE A 135 4.89 14.90 15.77
N GLU A 136 5.58 16.02 15.79
CA GLU A 136 4.94 17.33 15.89
C GLU A 136 4.14 17.65 14.62
N ASP A 137 3.21 18.58 14.73
CA ASP A 137 2.47 19.12 13.61
C ASP A 137 3.44 19.72 12.57
N SER A 138 3.19 19.48 11.31
CA SER A 138 3.99 20.04 10.21
C SER A 138 5.48 19.60 10.20
N ALA A 139 5.78 18.43 10.75
CA ALA A 139 7.13 17.89 10.84
C ALA A 139 7.73 17.49 9.49
N PHE A 140 6.91 17.20 8.48
CA PHE A 140 7.34 16.63 7.19
C PHE A 140 6.95 17.50 6.00
N ASP A 141 7.75 17.41 4.94
CA ASP A 141 7.54 18.12 3.67
C ASP A 141 6.72 17.28 2.69
N TYR A 142 6.87 15.94 2.75
CA TYR A 142 6.10 14.97 2.00
C TYR A 142 5.75 13.77 2.89
N CYS A 143 4.48 13.33 2.85
CA CYS A 143 4.02 12.14 3.56
C CYS A 143 3.35 11.17 2.60
N TYR A 144 3.65 9.88 2.70
CA TYR A 144 2.97 8.89 1.89
C TYR A 144 2.73 7.57 2.63
N SER A 145 1.79 6.80 2.10
CA SER A 145 1.51 5.44 2.52
C SER A 145 1.13 4.59 1.31
N TRP A 146 1.69 3.40 1.20
CA TRP A 146 1.45 2.51 0.08
C TRP A 146 0.90 1.17 0.55
N GLY A 147 -0.40 0.93 0.32
CA GLY A 147 -1.03 -0.36 0.60
C GLY A 147 -1.21 -0.68 2.09
N VAL A 148 -1.37 0.32 2.95
CA VAL A 148 -1.36 0.12 4.41
C VAL A 148 -2.61 0.67 5.11
N LEU A 149 -2.97 1.91 4.88
CA LEU A 149 -3.98 2.59 5.72
C LEU A 149 -5.39 1.98 5.63
N HIS A 150 -5.71 1.27 4.56
CA HIS A 150 -6.96 0.53 4.45
C HIS A 150 -7.02 -0.72 5.35
N HIS A 151 -5.90 -1.07 5.99
CA HIS A 151 -5.85 -2.10 7.05
C HIS A 151 -5.91 -1.50 8.45
N SER A 152 -5.93 -0.17 8.56
CA SER A 152 -6.13 0.50 9.85
C SER A 152 -7.58 0.28 10.33
N PRO A 153 -7.80 -0.06 11.61
CA PRO A 153 -9.14 -0.10 12.19
C PRO A 153 -9.88 1.24 12.14
N ASP A 154 -9.13 2.33 11.99
CA ASP A 154 -9.65 3.69 11.83
C ASP A 154 -8.89 4.42 10.72
N LEU A 155 -9.36 4.23 9.48
CA LEU A 155 -8.77 4.85 8.29
C LEU A 155 -8.80 6.39 8.37
N GLU A 156 -9.93 6.97 8.82
CA GLU A 156 -10.10 8.42 8.88
C GLU A 156 -9.11 9.04 9.86
N HIS A 157 -8.95 8.42 11.03
CA HIS A 157 -7.99 8.91 12.04
C HIS A 157 -6.54 8.76 11.57
N SER A 158 -6.21 7.66 10.90
CA SER A 158 -4.87 7.46 10.32
C SER A 158 -4.55 8.50 9.24
N LEU A 159 -5.53 8.83 8.38
CA LEU A 159 -5.38 9.90 7.39
C LEU A 159 -5.24 11.28 8.05
N LYS A 160 -6.02 11.54 9.10
CA LYS A 160 -5.93 12.78 9.88
C LYS A 160 -4.55 12.96 10.50
N GLU A 161 -3.97 11.92 11.09
CA GLU A 161 -2.63 11.93 11.66
C GLU A 161 -1.55 12.16 10.60
N LEU A 162 -1.64 11.45 9.45
CA LEU A 162 -0.76 11.68 8.32
C LEU A 162 -0.81 13.14 7.85
N MET A 163 -2.01 13.70 7.75
CA MET A 163 -2.19 15.11 7.35
C MET A 163 -1.79 16.08 8.46
N ARG A 164 -1.88 15.74 9.75
CA ARG A 164 -1.42 16.58 10.87
C ARG A 164 0.09 16.81 10.79
N VAL A 165 0.84 15.73 10.62
CA VAL A 165 2.31 15.80 10.60
C VAL A 165 2.88 16.34 9.29
N LEU A 166 2.09 16.45 8.23
CA LEU A 166 2.44 17.10 6.97
C LEU A 166 2.33 18.63 7.11
N ARG A 167 3.35 19.38 6.66
CA ARG A 167 3.29 20.84 6.69
C ARG A 167 2.26 21.42 5.72
N PRO A 168 1.72 22.61 5.95
CA PRO A 168 0.96 23.35 4.95
C PRO A 168 1.74 23.48 3.64
N GLY A 169 1.09 23.33 2.50
CA GLY A 169 1.72 23.28 1.18
C GLY A 169 2.51 22.00 0.87
N GLY A 170 2.77 21.14 1.86
CA GLY A 170 3.46 19.86 1.68
C GLY A 170 2.67 18.88 0.85
N GLY A 171 3.36 18.00 0.12
CA GLY A 171 2.74 17.00 -0.74
C GLY A 171 2.38 15.70 -0.02
N PHE A 172 1.35 15.02 -0.48
CA PHE A 172 1.01 13.68 0.02
C PHE A 172 0.68 12.70 -1.09
N GLY A 173 0.85 11.41 -0.77
CA GLY A 173 0.43 10.31 -1.61
C GLY A 173 -0.06 9.11 -0.81
N VAL A 174 -1.26 8.61 -1.08
CA VAL A 174 -1.83 7.46 -0.38
C VAL A 174 -2.37 6.45 -1.38
N MET A 175 -1.95 5.19 -1.27
CA MET A 175 -2.51 4.10 -2.05
C MET A 175 -3.46 3.29 -1.18
N LEU A 176 -4.72 3.16 -1.64
CA LEU A 176 -5.76 2.37 -1.00
C LEU A 176 -6.40 1.41 -2.02
N TYR A 177 -7.08 0.37 -1.54
CA TYR A 177 -7.78 -0.58 -2.40
C TYR A 177 -9.09 -0.02 -2.95
N ASN A 178 -9.37 -0.38 -4.21
CA ASN A 178 -10.52 0.11 -4.97
C ASN A 178 -11.70 -0.87 -4.91
N ARG A 179 -12.78 -0.47 -4.23
CA ARG A 179 -14.02 -1.25 -4.14
C ARG A 179 -14.74 -1.39 -5.50
N ARG A 180 -14.43 -0.54 -6.49
CA ARG A 180 -14.97 -0.65 -7.86
C ARG A 180 -14.09 -1.48 -8.80
N SER A 181 -13.02 -2.10 -8.30
CA SER A 181 -12.09 -2.92 -9.10
C SER A 181 -12.74 -4.21 -9.60
N ILE A 182 -12.15 -4.77 -10.67
CA ILE A 182 -12.53 -6.10 -11.16
C ILE A 182 -12.26 -7.16 -10.09
N LEU A 183 -11.14 -7.05 -9.36
CA LEU A 183 -10.81 -8.00 -8.29
C LEU A 183 -11.91 -8.03 -7.24
N TYR A 184 -12.31 -6.85 -6.73
CA TYR A 184 -13.34 -6.78 -5.70
C TYR A 184 -14.70 -7.29 -6.23
N ARG A 185 -15.15 -6.75 -7.36
CA ARG A 185 -16.48 -7.05 -7.91
C ARG A 185 -16.64 -8.48 -8.40
N TYR A 186 -15.62 -9.00 -9.08
CA TYR A 186 -15.69 -10.35 -9.64
C TYR A 186 -15.25 -11.42 -8.66
N ASN A 187 -14.07 -11.27 -8.03
CA ASN A 187 -13.58 -12.30 -7.12
C ASN A 187 -14.30 -12.25 -5.77
N ILE A 188 -14.31 -11.11 -5.11
CA ILE A 188 -14.79 -11.03 -3.71
C ILE A 188 -16.32 -11.04 -3.67
N GLU A 189 -17.01 -10.11 -4.36
CA GLU A 189 -18.46 -10.03 -4.27
C GLU A 189 -19.17 -11.17 -5.03
N TYR A 190 -18.78 -11.41 -6.30
CA TYR A 190 -19.52 -12.36 -7.14
C TYR A 190 -19.08 -13.80 -6.91
N LEU A 191 -17.79 -14.11 -7.02
CA LEU A 191 -17.33 -15.50 -6.93
C LEU A 191 -17.44 -16.01 -5.49
N GLN A 192 -16.80 -15.35 -4.54
CA GLN A 192 -16.79 -15.82 -3.16
C GLN A 192 -18.12 -15.50 -2.45
N GLY A 193 -18.57 -14.26 -2.54
CA GLY A 193 -19.79 -13.84 -1.86
C GLY A 193 -21.04 -14.52 -2.43
N PHE A 194 -21.30 -14.43 -3.75
CA PHE A 194 -22.53 -14.90 -4.35
C PHE A 194 -22.49 -16.37 -4.76
N LEU A 195 -21.51 -16.81 -5.56
CA LEU A 195 -21.48 -18.21 -6.08
C LEU A 195 -21.11 -19.22 -5.00
N HIS A 196 -20.21 -18.87 -4.08
CA HIS A 196 -19.83 -19.73 -2.95
C HIS A 196 -20.71 -19.50 -1.71
N TYR A 197 -21.72 -18.65 -1.81
CA TYR A 197 -22.69 -18.35 -0.75
C TYR A 197 -22.12 -17.73 0.53
N GLU A 198 -20.88 -17.25 0.54
CA GLU A 198 -20.26 -16.73 1.75
C GLU A 198 -20.92 -15.43 2.23
N ASN A 199 -21.58 -14.68 1.36
CA ASN A 199 -22.34 -13.48 1.72
C ASN A 199 -23.55 -13.74 2.66
N GLN A 200 -23.93 -15.00 2.86
CA GLN A 200 -24.93 -15.39 3.86
C GLN A 200 -24.35 -15.40 5.28
N PHE A 201 -23.04 -15.48 5.43
CA PHE A 201 -22.34 -15.63 6.71
C PHE A 201 -21.44 -14.44 7.01
N LEU A 202 -20.87 -13.80 5.98
CA LEU A 202 -19.90 -12.72 6.08
C LEU A 202 -20.43 -11.44 5.45
N GLY A 203 -20.19 -10.31 6.12
CA GLY A 203 -20.42 -8.99 5.58
C GLY A 203 -19.41 -8.60 4.49
N ALA A 204 -19.69 -7.50 3.78
CA ALA A 204 -18.82 -7.06 2.67
C ALA A 204 -17.37 -6.77 3.09
N LEU A 205 -17.17 -6.22 4.29
CA LEU A 205 -15.82 -5.95 4.83
C LEU A 205 -15.11 -7.22 5.26
N GLU A 206 -15.83 -8.17 5.84
CA GLU A 206 -15.27 -9.47 6.24
C GLU A 206 -14.84 -10.27 4.99
N LEU A 207 -15.62 -10.22 3.91
CA LEU A 207 -15.23 -10.80 2.61
C LEU A 207 -14.00 -10.08 2.04
N ALA A 208 -13.94 -8.74 2.12
CA ALA A 208 -12.77 -7.99 1.66
C ALA A 208 -11.51 -8.34 2.46
N SER A 209 -11.64 -8.46 3.78
CA SER A 209 -10.54 -8.85 4.68
C SER A 209 -10.05 -10.26 4.38
N ARG A 210 -10.96 -11.20 4.12
CA ARG A 210 -10.63 -12.60 3.84
C ARG A 210 -9.93 -12.82 2.50
N TYR A 211 -10.31 -12.07 1.46
CA TYR A 211 -9.90 -12.34 0.08
C TYR A 211 -9.10 -11.20 -0.57
N GLY A 212 -8.85 -10.09 0.13
CA GLY A 212 -8.16 -8.93 -0.42
C GLY A 212 -6.65 -9.09 -0.52
N ASP A 213 -6.04 -9.76 0.45
CA ASP A 213 -4.58 -9.86 0.61
C ASP A 213 -4.06 -11.30 0.66
N GLY A 214 -4.71 -12.22 0.00
CA GLY A 214 -4.22 -13.58 -0.16
C GLY A 214 -5.14 -14.67 0.37
N ASP A 215 -4.63 -15.91 0.34
CA ASP A 215 -5.38 -17.14 0.55
C ASP A 215 -5.36 -17.65 2.00
N ALA A 216 -4.86 -16.88 2.95
CA ALA A 216 -4.85 -17.30 4.33
C ALA A 216 -6.29 -17.58 4.78
N GLN A 217 -6.56 -18.76 5.32
CA GLN A 217 -7.93 -19.22 5.66
C GLN A 217 -8.69 -18.23 6.56
N GLU A 218 -7.98 -17.39 7.29
CA GLU A 218 -8.54 -16.39 8.19
C GLU A 218 -8.56 -14.98 7.59
N GLY A 219 -7.81 -14.75 6.47
CA GLY A 219 -7.62 -13.42 5.89
C GLY A 219 -6.89 -12.46 6.83
N ASN A 220 -6.73 -11.21 6.45
CA ASN A 220 -6.28 -10.20 7.40
C ASN A 220 -7.47 -9.70 8.25
N PRO A 221 -7.24 -9.20 9.47
CA PRO A 221 -8.34 -8.83 10.38
C PRO A 221 -9.14 -7.62 9.91
N HIS A 222 -8.61 -6.81 9.00
CA HIS A 222 -9.25 -5.59 8.58
C HIS A 222 -8.81 -5.13 7.18
N THR A 223 -9.78 -4.91 6.28
CA THR A 223 -9.56 -4.29 4.96
C THR A 223 -10.72 -3.40 4.57
N TRP A 224 -10.46 -2.13 4.31
CA TRP A 224 -11.41 -1.12 3.85
C TRP A 224 -11.15 -0.72 2.39
N PRO A 225 -11.67 -1.44 1.40
CA PRO A 225 -11.67 -0.94 0.03
C PRO A 225 -12.64 0.23 -0.07
N ILE A 226 -12.21 1.30 -0.74
CA ILE A 226 -13.01 2.52 -0.92
C ILE A 226 -13.25 2.82 -2.40
N THR A 227 -14.16 3.73 -2.68
CA THR A 227 -14.39 4.26 -4.03
C THR A 227 -13.60 5.53 -4.27
N GLU A 228 -13.47 5.96 -5.53
CA GLU A 228 -12.84 7.25 -5.89
C GLU A 228 -13.56 8.44 -5.22
N ASP A 229 -14.90 8.39 -5.15
CA ASP A 229 -15.71 9.45 -4.54
C ASP A 229 -15.49 9.53 -3.02
N GLU A 230 -15.37 8.36 -2.35
CA GLU A 230 -15.06 8.29 -0.91
C GLU A 230 -13.62 8.78 -0.65
N ALA A 231 -12.66 8.40 -1.50
CA ALA A 231 -11.28 8.88 -1.40
C ALA A 231 -11.18 10.41 -1.52
N ASP A 232 -11.87 10.98 -2.49
CA ASP A 232 -11.95 12.42 -2.67
C ASP A 232 -12.61 13.10 -1.45
N ALA A 233 -13.73 12.56 -0.96
CA ALA A 233 -14.44 13.09 0.21
C ALA A 233 -13.57 13.07 1.49
N LEU A 234 -12.81 12.00 1.71
CA LEU A 234 -11.90 11.85 2.85
C LEU A 234 -10.77 12.90 2.84
N MET A 235 -10.27 13.26 1.65
CA MET A 235 -9.10 14.14 1.52
C MET A 235 -9.46 15.61 1.28
N ARG A 236 -10.68 15.95 0.84
CA ARG A 236 -11.14 17.34 0.63
C ARG A 236 -11.00 18.27 1.84
N PRO A 237 -11.21 17.82 3.10
CA PRO A 237 -11.00 18.67 4.26
C PRO A 237 -9.56 19.19 4.38
N TYR A 238 -8.59 18.49 3.78
CA TYR A 238 -7.17 18.78 3.94
C TYR A 238 -6.53 19.37 2.68
N SER A 239 -7.16 19.20 1.51
CA SER A 239 -6.54 19.57 0.22
C SER A 239 -7.59 20.05 -0.78
N ARG A 240 -7.27 21.16 -1.48
CA ARG A 240 -8.12 21.70 -2.57
C ARG A 240 -7.80 21.08 -3.94
N ASN A 241 -6.64 20.44 -4.09
CA ASN A 241 -6.15 19.85 -5.35
C ASN A 241 -6.00 18.33 -5.29
N VAL A 242 -6.93 17.65 -4.63
CA VAL A 242 -6.94 16.19 -4.56
C VAL A 242 -7.03 15.60 -5.97
N SER A 243 -6.13 14.67 -6.28
CA SER A 243 -6.15 13.86 -7.49
C SER A 243 -6.29 12.40 -7.11
N VAL A 244 -7.36 11.74 -7.57
CA VAL A 244 -7.57 10.30 -7.39
C VAL A 244 -7.36 9.60 -8.73
N ARG A 245 -6.41 8.66 -8.79
CA ARG A 245 -6.10 7.89 -10.00
C ARG A 245 -6.22 6.41 -9.73
N CYS A 246 -7.01 5.71 -10.55
CA CYS A 246 -7.05 4.26 -10.52
C CYS A 246 -5.77 3.69 -11.14
N LEU A 247 -5.08 2.82 -10.40
CA LEU A 247 -3.93 2.05 -10.85
C LEU A 247 -4.36 0.61 -11.07
N GLY A 248 -3.94 0.04 -12.18
CA GLY A 248 -4.31 -1.33 -12.55
C GLY A 248 -3.09 -2.16 -12.92
N THR A 249 -2.02 -2.01 -12.19
CA THR A 249 -0.77 -2.76 -12.41
C THR A 249 -0.98 -4.25 -12.30
N GLU A 250 -1.88 -4.69 -11.42
CA GLU A 250 -2.20 -6.09 -11.12
C GLU A 250 -3.21 -6.72 -12.12
N LEU A 251 -3.85 -5.92 -12.97
CA LEU A 251 -4.95 -6.40 -13.81
C LEU A 251 -4.53 -7.51 -14.79
N ASP A 252 -3.34 -7.39 -15.37
CA ASP A 252 -2.82 -8.43 -16.29
C ASP A 252 -2.56 -9.76 -15.54
N GLN A 253 -2.22 -9.71 -14.27
CA GLN A 253 -2.05 -10.88 -13.42
C GLN A 253 -3.39 -11.50 -13.04
N ILE A 254 -4.37 -10.69 -12.64
CA ILE A 254 -5.74 -11.12 -12.37
C ILE A 254 -6.30 -11.85 -13.59
N PHE A 255 -6.11 -11.34 -14.81
CA PHE A 255 -6.56 -12.01 -16.01
C PHE A 255 -5.83 -13.34 -16.27
N ARG A 256 -4.53 -13.42 -16.00
CA ARG A 256 -3.79 -14.68 -16.17
C ARG A 256 -4.21 -15.76 -15.18
N GLN A 257 -4.47 -15.40 -13.95
CA GLN A 257 -4.79 -16.33 -12.87
C GLN A 257 -6.27 -16.67 -12.80
N MET A 258 -7.15 -15.68 -12.84
CA MET A 258 -8.59 -15.87 -12.62
C MET A 258 -9.41 -15.97 -13.91
N MET A 259 -8.95 -15.32 -14.97
CA MET A 259 -9.66 -15.24 -16.25
C MET A 259 -8.72 -15.46 -17.44
N PRO A 260 -8.02 -16.59 -17.54
CA PRO A 260 -6.98 -16.78 -18.56
C PRO A 260 -7.51 -16.68 -19.99
N PHE A 261 -8.76 -17.07 -20.22
CA PHE A 261 -9.42 -16.93 -21.52
C PHE A 261 -9.62 -15.45 -21.87
N VAL A 262 -10.12 -14.64 -20.95
CA VAL A 262 -10.33 -13.20 -21.13
C VAL A 262 -8.99 -12.51 -21.43
N GLY A 263 -7.95 -12.85 -20.70
CA GLY A 263 -6.60 -12.30 -20.91
C GLY A 263 -6.02 -12.60 -22.31
N ARG A 264 -6.44 -13.70 -22.95
CA ARG A 264 -6.01 -14.07 -24.32
C ARG A 264 -6.80 -13.37 -25.42
N VAL A 265 -8.10 -13.16 -25.22
CA VAL A 265 -9.02 -12.64 -26.26
C VAL A 265 -9.13 -11.13 -26.25
N VAL A 266 -8.99 -10.49 -25.07
CA VAL A 266 -9.15 -9.05 -24.94
C VAL A 266 -7.88 -8.32 -25.40
N PRO A 267 -8.00 -7.40 -26.40
CA PRO A 267 -6.86 -6.64 -26.91
C PRO A 267 -6.16 -5.82 -25.81
N ARG A 268 -4.82 -5.66 -25.93
CA ARG A 268 -4.02 -4.93 -24.92
C ARG A 268 -4.52 -3.51 -24.66
N PHE A 269 -5.00 -2.79 -25.66
CA PHE A 269 -5.49 -1.42 -25.48
C PHE A 269 -6.78 -1.38 -24.63
N VAL A 270 -7.66 -2.39 -24.77
CA VAL A 270 -8.86 -2.54 -23.94
C VAL A 270 -8.46 -2.85 -22.49
N ARG A 271 -7.54 -3.83 -22.30
CA ARG A 271 -7.03 -4.16 -20.96
C ARG A 271 -6.38 -2.95 -20.27
N LYS A 272 -5.60 -2.14 -21.00
CA LYS A 272 -5.05 -0.88 -20.48
C LYS A 272 -6.12 0.16 -20.11
N SER A 273 -7.21 0.22 -20.87
CA SER A 273 -8.35 1.08 -20.53
C SER A 273 -9.06 0.59 -19.28
N TRP A 274 -9.27 -0.71 -19.17
CA TRP A 274 -9.87 -1.31 -17.98
C TRP A 274 -8.98 -1.16 -16.73
N ALA A 275 -7.68 -1.32 -16.87
CA ALA A 275 -6.72 -1.13 -15.79
C ALA A 275 -6.82 0.28 -15.17
N ARG A 276 -7.01 1.30 -16.00
CA ARG A 276 -7.17 2.70 -15.56
C ARG A 276 -8.53 3.01 -14.91
N ARG A 277 -9.50 2.13 -15.05
CA ARG A 277 -10.87 2.34 -14.55
C ARG A 277 -11.27 1.33 -13.46
N TYR A 278 -10.73 0.13 -13.54
CA TYR A 278 -11.15 -1.00 -12.70
C TYR A 278 -9.98 -1.72 -12.04
N GLY A 279 -8.82 -1.04 -11.94
CA GLY A 279 -7.66 -1.56 -11.22
C GLY A 279 -7.90 -1.66 -9.72
N TRP A 280 -7.10 -2.46 -9.06
CA TRP A 280 -7.24 -2.74 -7.63
C TRP A 280 -6.88 -1.57 -6.73
N SER A 281 -5.97 -0.71 -7.18
CA SER A 281 -5.41 0.35 -6.35
C SER A 281 -5.90 1.74 -6.77
N LEU A 282 -6.19 2.58 -5.80
CA LEU A 282 -6.39 4.02 -5.96
C LEU A 282 -5.17 4.76 -5.44
N TRP A 283 -4.57 5.61 -6.26
CA TRP A 283 -3.55 6.55 -5.85
C TRP A 283 -4.17 7.92 -5.63
N ILE A 284 -4.13 8.38 -4.40
CA ILE A 284 -4.69 9.65 -3.95
C ILE A 284 -3.53 10.57 -3.65
N SER A 285 -3.45 11.72 -4.30
CA SER A 285 -2.33 12.65 -4.13
C SER A 285 -2.78 14.11 -4.22
N GLY A 286 -1.98 15.00 -3.67
CA GLY A 286 -2.24 16.44 -3.65
C GLY A 286 -1.28 17.16 -2.71
N ASN A 287 -1.62 18.42 -2.40
CA ASN A 287 -0.89 19.20 -1.41
C ASN A 287 -1.83 19.61 -0.27
N LYS A 288 -1.34 19.57 0.94
CA LYS A 288 -2.09 20.08 2.10
C LYS A 288 -2.37 21.57 1.90
N THR A 289 -3.62 21.97 2.10
CA THR A 289 -4.02 23.39 2.01
C THR A 289 -3.16 24.25 2.94
N GLU A 290 -2.69 25.38 2.44
CA GLU A 290 -2.05 26.40 3.28
C GLU A 290 -3.09 26.96 4.24
N VAL A 291 -2.68 27.20 5.47
CA VAL A 291 -3.51 27.90 6.46
C VAL A 291 -3.31 29.38 6.17
N ASP A 292 -4.39 30.07 5.76
CA ASP A 292 -4.41 31.52 5.55
C ASP A 292 -4.14 32.27 6.85
#